data_33ca6b7040de7d348f917938d33f9f87
#
_entry.id   33ca6b7040de7d348f917938d33f9f87
#
_cell.length_a   1.000
_cell.length_b   1.000
_cell.length_c   1.000
_cell.angle_alpha   90.00
_cell.angle_beta   90.00
_cell.angle_gamma   90.00
#
_symmetry.space_group_name_H-M   'P 1'
#
loop_
_entity.id
_entity.type
_entity.pdbx_description
1 polymer ?
#
loop_
_entity_poly.entity_id
_entity_poly.type
_entity_poly.pdbx_seq_one_letter_code
_entity_poly.pdbx_strand_id
1 'polypeptide(L)'
;MADEMFEMPVDEMFDDEMFGDAVQASPPAGSDVLDGAPGTLDESADVDLWDEVVGQEVAVERLRSAAAQPVHAYLLVGPEGSGTREAARAFAADLLAVGLDPAAAAVLHRQVAAEGHPSLTVVERVGAAIKAEQVRDVVTRANMAPP
;
A
#
# COMPACT_ATOMS: atom_id res chain seq x y z
N MET A 1 -53.46 13.88 -11.98
CA MET A 1 -52.72 14.41 -13.13
C MET A 1 -51.52 13.54 -13.25
N ALA A 2 -51.51 12.81 -14.35
CA ALA A 2 -50.67 11.65 -14.59
C ALA A 2 -49.18 12.00 -14.80
N ASP A 3 -48.36 11.25 -14.14
CA ASP A 3 -46.90 11.18 -14.30
C ASP A 3 -46.63 10.23 -15.49
N GLU A 4 -46.33 10.80 -16.63
CA GLU A 4 -45.98 10.02 -17.79
C GLU A 4 -44.46 9.72 -17.73
N MET A 5 -44.12 8.55 -17.19
CA MET A 5 -42.81 7.93 -17.35
C MET A 5 -42.57 7.61 -18.82
N PHE A 6 -41.62 8.31 -19.41
CA PHE A 6 -41.11 8.08 -20.73
C PHE A 6 -40.14 6.88 -20.69
N GLU A 7 -40.64 5.68 -20.99
CA GLU A 7 -39.81 4.50 -21.25
C GLU A 7 -39.30 4.54 -22.69
N MET A 8 -37.99 4.73 -22.87
CA MET A 8 -37.31 4.52 -24.14
C MET A 8 -36.93 3.04 -24.28
N PRO A 9 -37.29 2.37 -25.37
CA PRO A 9 -36.81 1.01 -25.65
C PRO A 9 -35.35 1.04 -26.08
N VAL A 10 -34.52 0.25 -25.43
CA VAL A 10 -33.08 0.09 -25.69
C VAL A 10 -32.74 -0.99 -26.74
N ASP A 11 -33.67 -1.35 -27.61
CA ASP A 11 -33.56 -2.55 -28.45
C ASP A 11 -33.25 -2.31 -29.95
N GLU A 12 -32.83 -1.10 -30.33
CA GLU A 12 -32.53 -0.85 -31.75
C GLU A 12 -31.20 -0.08 -31.94
N MET A 13 -30.06 -0.62 -31.47
CA MET A 13 -28.77 -0.01 -31.83
C MET A 13 -27.58 -0.96 -31.81
N PHE A 14 -27.74 -2.15 -32.35
CA PHE A 14 -26.59 -2.97 -32.74
C PHE A 14 -26.89 -3.66 -34.06
N ASP A 15 -26.66 -2.95 -35.17
CA ASP A 15 -26.51 -3.56 -36.50
C ASP A 15 -25.21 -4.35 -36.54
N ASP A 16 -25.37 -5.67 -36.62
CA ASP A 16 -24.35 -6.71 -36.69
C ASP A 16 -23.84 -6.95 -38.11
N GLU A 17 -23.66 -5.91 -38.93
CA GLU A 17 -23.19 -6.08 -40.31
C GLU A 17 -22.04 -5.15 -40.70
N MET A 18 -20.90 -5.15 -39.94
CA MET A 18 -19.73 -4.42 -40.41
C MET A 18 -18.38 -5.04 -40.07
N PHE A 19 -18.24 -6.35 -40.12
CA PHE A 19 -16.93 -6.99 -40.18
C PHE A 19 -16.91 -8.11 -41.22
N GLY A 20 -17.05 -7.69 -42.49
CA GLY A 20 -16.70 -8.49 -43.66
C GLY A 20 -15.20 -8.47 -43.89
N ASP A 21 -14.63 -9.64 -43.92
CA ASP A 21 -13.56 -10.08 -44.82
C ASP A 21 -12.32 -9.19 -44.95
N ALA A 22 -11.28 -9.46 -44.16
CA ALA A 22 -9.93 -8.97 -44.45
C ALA A 22 -8.86 -10.04 -44.19
N VAL A 23 -8.58 -10.78 -45.30
CA VAL A 23 -7.23 -11.07 -45.81
C VAL A 23 -6.25 -11.74 -44.84
N GLN A 24 -6.06 -13.02 -45.05
CA GLN A 24 -4.85 -13.77 -44.69
C GLN A 24 -3.60 -13.11 -45.31
N ALA A 25 -2.79 -12.48 -44.50
CA ALA A 25 -1.43 -12.14 -44.83
C ALA A 25 -0.49 -12.91 -43.93
N SER A 26 0.27 -13.83 -44.52
CA SER A 26 1.36 -14.55 -43.85
C SER A 26 2.44 -13.60 -43.39
N PRO A 27 3.02 -13.76 -42.17
CA PRO A 27 4.14 -12.94 -41.72
C PRO A 27 5.43 -13.38 -42.44
N PRO A 28 6.30 -12.43 -42.79
CA PRO A 28 7.64 -12.75 -43.26
C PRO A 28 8.47 -13.28 -42.08
N ALA A 29 9.20 -14.35 -42.34
CA ALA A 29 10.26 -14.86 -41.49
C ALA A 29 11.39 -13.85 -41.42
N GLY A 30 11.57 -13.26 -40.25
CA GLY A 30 12.67 -12.36 -39.92
C GLY A 30 12.91 -12.45 -38.42
N SER A 31 13.85 -13.31 -38.08
CA SER A 31 14.38 -13.48 -36.76
C SER A 31 15.19 -12.25 -36.37
N ASP A 32 14.65 -11.41 -35.47
CA ASP A 32 15.45 -10.62 -34.56
C ASP A 32 14.75 -10.64 -33.21
N VAL A 33 15.24 -11.55 -32.39
CA VAL A 33 14.89 -11.74 -31.00
C VAL A 33 15.37 -10.50 -30.24
N LEU A 34 14.51 -9.50 -30.09
CA LEU A 34 14.63 -8.58 -28.98
C LEU A 34 13.99 -9.26 -27.78
N ASP A 35 14.84 -10.05 -27.12
CA ASP A 35 14.59 -10.62 -25.79
C ASP A 35 14.55 -9.46 -24.76
N GLY A 36 13.46 -8.72 -24.81
CA GLY A 36 13.04 -7.76 -23.82
C GLY A 36 11.88 -8.39 -23.05
N ALA A 37 12.16 -9.42 -22.28
CA ALA A 37 11.22 -9.86 -21.27
C ALA A 37 10.86 -8.64 -20.42
N PRO A 38 9.55 -8.35 -20.20
CA PRO A 38 9.17 -7.37 -19.19
C PRO A 38 9.78 -7.89 -17.89
N GLY A 39 10.70 -7.08 -17.32
CA GLY A 39 11.36 -7.43 -16.08
C GLY A 39 10.28 -7.87 -15.10
N THR A 40 10.30 -9.12 -14.75
CA THR A 40 9.60 -9.62 -13.58
C THR A 40 10.11 -8.73 -12.45
N LEU A 41 9.24 -7.83 -11.98
CA LEU A 41 9.48 -7.15 -10.72
C LEU A 41 9.71 -8.29 -9.75
N ASP A 42 10.90 -8.35 -9.19
CA ASP A 42 11.27 -9.35 -8.21
C ASP A 42 10.36 -9.12 -6.98
N GLU A 43 9.22 -9.82 -6.95
CA GLU A 43 8.28 -9.78 -5.82
C GLU A 43 8.91 -10.36 -4.54
N SER A 44 10.11 -10.89 -4.63
CA SER A 44 10.91 -11.40 -3.51
C SER A 44 11.89 -10.39 -2.95
N ALA A 45 11.97 -9.16 -3.49
CA ALA A 45 12.80 -8.12 -2.92
C ALA A 45 12.32 -7.86 -1.48
N ASP A 46 13.17 -8.18 -0.54
CA ASP A 46 12.97 -7.87 0.87
C ASP A 46 12.96 -6.35 1.01
N VAL A 47 11.78 -5.78 1.31
CA VAL A 47 11.62 -4.34 1.45
C VAL A 47 12.08 -3.96 2.86
N ASP A 48 13.31 -3.47 2.99
CA ASP A 48 13.74 -2.84 4.24
C ASP A 48 13.22 -1.38 4.28
N LEU A 49 12.16 -1.17 5.05
CA LEU A 49 11.55 0.17 5.22
C LEU A 49 12.51 1.18 5.85
N TRP A 50 13.61 0.74 6.47
CA TRP A 50 14.62 1.62 7.00
C TRP A 50 15.47 2.30 5.92
N ASP A 51 15.52 1.75 4.71
CA ASP A 51 16.22 2.36 3.58
C ASP A 51 15.60 3.70 3.15
N GLU A 52 14.32 3.93 3.50
CA GLU A 52 13.64 5.21 3.29
C GLU A 52 14.08 6.30 4.31
N VAL A 53 14.78 5.91 5.38
CA VAL A 53 15.21 6.82 6.45
C VAL A 53 16.64 7.26 6.24
N VAL A 54 16.83 8.33 5.50
CA VAL A 54 18.17 8.81 5.12
C VAL A 54 18.77 9.72 6.16
N GLY A 55 20.05 9.49 6.52
CA GLY A 55 20.85 10.40 7.35
C GLY A 55 20.47 10.44 8.82
N GLN A 56 19.78 9.40 9.33
CA GLN A 56 19.30 9.31 10.72
C GLN A 56 19.80 8.03 11.42
N GLU A 57 21.02 7.59 11.16
CA GLU A 57 21.55 6.28 11.58
C GLU A 57 21.40 6.05 13.09
N VAL A 58 21.66 7.08 13.91
CA VAL A 58 21.54 7.00 15.38
C VAL A 58 20.09 6.79 15.81
N ALA A 59 19.13 7.45 15.14
CA ALA A 59 17.70 7.27 15.43
C ALA A 59 17.23 5.87 15.00
N VAL A 60 17.65 5.42 13.84
CA VAL A 60 17.37 4.06 13.31
C VAL A 60 17.87 2.98 14.27
N GLU A 61 19.14 3.07 14.71
CA GLU A 61 19.73 2.11 15.65
C GLU A 61 18.94 2.08 16.98
N ARG A 62 18.58 3.23 17.51
CA ARG A 62 17.80 3.33 18.76
C ARG A 62 16.40 2.72 18.61
N LEU A 63 15.72 2.98 17.49
CA LEU A 63 14.39 2.44 17.26
C LEU A 63 14.43 0.92 17.04
N ARG A 64 15.37 0.40 16.25
CA ARG A 64 15.58 -1.05 16.10
C ARG A 64 15.86 -1.72 17.45
N SER A 65 16.69 -1.11 18.30
CA SER A 65 16.94 -1.60 19.67
C SER A 65 15.68 -1.56 20.53
N ALA A 66 14.85 -0.53 20.40
CA ALA A 66 13.62 -0.38 21.16
C ALA A 66 12.53 -1.38 20.72
N ALA A 67 12.55 -1.86 19.48
CA ALA A 67 11.61 -2.87 18.98
C ALA A 67 11.75 -4.21 19.74
N ALA A 68 12.94 -4.51 20.26
CA ALA A 68 13.17 -5.73 21.06
C ALA A 68 12.51 -5.70 22.44
N GLN A 69 12.30 -4.51 23.01
CA GLN A 69 11.65 -4.29 24.31
C GLN A 69 10.72 -3.07 24.23
N PRO A 70 9.59 -3.19 23.57
CA PRO A 70 8.73 -2.08 23.28
C PRO A 70 8.03 -1.52 24.53
N VAL A 71 7.86 -0.19 24.55
CA VAL A 71 6.99 0.50 25.51
C VAL A 71 5.67 0.87 24.84
N HIS A 72 4.69 1.28 25.62
CA HIS A 72 3.32 1.54 25.14
C HIS A 72 3.16 2.78 24.24
N ALA A 73 4.14 3.68 24.20
CA ALA A 73 4.07 4.89 23.37
C ALA A 73 5.47 5.44 23.04
N TYR A 74 5.61 5.98 21.84
CA TYR A 74 6.81 6.64 21.36
C TYR A 74 6.44 8.01 20.78
N LEU A 75 7.29 8.99 21.00
CA LEU A 75 7.20 10.29 20.38
C LEU A 75 8.45 10.52 19.53
N LEU A 76 8.28 10.58 18.21
CA LEU A 76 9.33 10.93 17.28
C LEU A 76 9.21 12.42 16.93
N VAL A 77 10.29 13.15 17.12
CA VAL A 77 10.33 14.61 16.87
C VAL A 77 11.47 14.92 15.91
N GLY A 78 11.17 15.65 14.88
CA GLY A 78 12.14 16.08 13.88
C GLY A 78 11.60 17.23 13.02
N PRO A 79 12.46 17.95 12.31
CA PRO A 79 12.03 18.94 11.34
C PRO A 79 11.25 18.28 10.18
N GLU A 80 10.50 19.07 9.47
CA GLU A 80 9.78 18.59 8.28
C GLU A 80 10.77 18.03 7.25
N GLY A 81 10.45 16.86 6.69
CA GLY A 81 11.31 16.16 5.72
C GLY A 81 12.49 15.40 6.34
N SER A 82 12.58 15.26 7.67
CA SER A 82 13.67 14.51 8.34
C SER A 82 13.46 12.98 8.35
N GLY A 83 12.46 12.44 7.66
CA GLY A 83 12.18 11.01 7.66
C GLY A 83 11.45 10.50 8.90
N THR A 84 10.83 11.39 9.68
CA THR A 84 10.13 11.01 10.93
C THR A 84 8.95 10.07 10.67
N ARG A 85 8.21 10.26 9.57
CA ARG A 85 7.07 9.40 9.19
C ARG A 85 7.56 8.03 8.70
N GLU A 86 8.60 8.04 7.88
CA GLU A 86 9.26 6.86 7.36
C GLU A 86 9.82 6.01 8.50
N ALA A 87 10.52 6.64 9.44
CA ALA A 87 11.03 5.99 10.64
C ALA A 87 9.91 5.41 11.52
N ALA A 88 8.79 6.12 11.68
CA ALA A 88 7.65 5.59 12.43
C ALA A 88 7.03 4.37 11.75
N ARG A 89 6.96 4.36 10.41
CA ARG A 89 6.44 3.24 9.61
C ARG A 89 7.37 2.03 9.70
N ALA A 90 8.67 2.22 9.51
CA ALA A 90 9.67 1.17 9.62
C ALA A 90 9.68 0.55 11.03
N PHE A 91 9.63 1.39 12.05
CA PHE A 91 9.55 0.94 13.45
C PHE A 91 8.26 0.15 13.74
N ALA A 92 7.12 0.58 13.19
CA ALA A 92 5.87 -0.17 13.33
C ALA A 92 5.95 -1.56 12.66
N ALA A 93 6.62 -1.66 11.51
CA ALA A 93 6.86 -2.93 10.84
C ALA A 93 7.71 -3.87 11.70
N ASP A 94 8.81 -3.38 12.29
CA ASP A 94 9.65 -4.17 13.19
C ASP A 94 8.87 -4.67 14.40
N LEU A 95 8.03 -3.81 15.02
CA LEU A 95 7.19 -4.20 16.15
C LEU A 95 6.19 -5.30 15.81
N LEU A 96 5.58 -5.21 14.63
CA LEU A 96 4.60 -6.19 14.16
C LEU A 96 5.26 -7.48 13.67
N ALA A 97 6.53 -7.44 13.27
CA ALA A 97 7.29 -8.59 12.79
C ALA A 97 7.88 -9.45 13.92
N VAL A 98 7.81 -9.01 15.18
CA VAL A 98 8.37 -9.73 16.32
C VAL A 98 7.80 -11.16 16.40
N GLY A 99 8.67 -12.14 16.32
CA GLY A 99 8.28 -13.57 16.41
C GLY A 99 7.79 -14.19 15.10
N LEU A 100 7.77 -13.47 14.01
CA LEU A 100 7.48 -14.01 12.68
C LEU A 100 8.73 -14.66 12.06
N ASP A 101 8.50 -15.64 11.19
CA ASP A 101 9.56 -16.14 10.32
C ASP A 101 9.88 -15.10 9.21
N PRO A 102 11.05 -15.19 8.55
CA PRO A 102 11.48 -14.21 7.56
C PRO A 102 10.50 -14.00 6.40
N ALA A 103 9.84 -15.06 5.93
CA ALA A 103 8.91 -14.96 4.81
C ALA A 103 7.63 -14.21 5.22
N ALA A 104 7.10 -14.51 6.41
CA ALA A 104 5.95 -13.79 6.97
C ALA A 104 6.30 -12.32 7.27
N ALA A 105 7.49 -12.04 7.79
CA ALA A 105 7.98 -10.69 8.03
C ALA A 105 8.07 -9.88 6.73
N ALA A 106 8.59 -10.44 5.64
CA ALA A 106 8.65 -9.79 4.35
C ALA A 106 7.25 -9.44 3.78
N VAL A 107 6.27 -10.33 3.95
CA VAL A 107 4.87 -10.04 3.58
C VAL A 107 4.33 -8.87 4.41
N LEU A 108 4.57 -8.91 5.72
CA LEU A 108 4.14 -7.85 6.65
C LEU A 108 4.78 -6.51 6.28
N HIS A 109 6.07 -6.45 6.00
CA HIS A 109 6.77 -5.23 5.61
C HIS A 109 6.15 -4.62 4.36
N ARG A 110 5.82 -5.42 3.34
CA ARG A 110 5.10 -4.92 2.15
C ARG A 110 3.71 -4.37 2.47
N GLN A 111 2.97 -5.02 3.37
CA GLN A 111 1.65 -4.54 3.81
C GLN A 111 1.76 -3.22 4.58
N VAL A 112 2.76 -3.07 5.43
CA VAL A 112 3.03 -1.84 6.17
C VAL A 112 3.47 -0.72 5.22
N ALA A 113 4.34 -1.02 4.24
CA ALA A 113 4.75 -0.08 3.20
C ALA A 113 3.54 0.49 2.43
N ALA A 114 2.57 -0.37 2.11
CA ALA A 114 1.33 0.00 1.44
C ALA A 114 0.26 0.61 2.38
N GLU A 115 0.57 0.82 3.67
CA GLU A 115 -0.37 1.25 4.72
C GLU A 115 -1.63 0.37 4.82
N GLY A 116 -1.55 -0.90 4.37
CA GLY A 116 -2.67 -1.84 4.28
C GLY A 116 -2.70 -2.91 5.37
N HIS A 117 -1.77 -2.89 6.35
CA HIS A 117 -1.75 -3.88 7.41
C HIS A 117 -2.90 -3.65 8.41
N PRO A 118 -3.72 -4.68 8.76
CA PRO A 118 -4.91 -4.51 9.58
C PRO A 118 -4.62 -3.98 11.00
N SER A 119 -3.45 -4.31 11.56
CA SER A 119 -3.02 -3.82 12.88
C SER A 119 -2.33 -2.45 12.84
N LEU A 120 -2.16 -1.85 11.66
CA LEU A 120 -1.61 -0.51 11.51
C LEU A 120 -2.72 0.49 11.23
N THR A 121 -2.82 1.54 12.04
CA THR A 121 -3.73 2.66 11.78
C THR A 121 -2.95 3.95 11.76
N VAL A 122 -2.92 4.60 10.60
CA VAL A 122 -2.32 5.93 10.44
C VAL A 122 -3.41 6.97 10.63
N VAL A 123 -3.20 7.91 11.55
CA VAL A 123 -4.14 9.00 11.82
C VAL A 123 -3.50 10.32 11.43
N GLU A 124 -3.99 10.90 10.37
CA GLU A 124 -3.51 12.20 9.91
C GLU A 124 -4.34 13.35 10.50
N ARG A 125 -3.67 14.47 10.75
CA ARG A 125 -4.36 15.68 11.18
C ARG A 125 -5.27 16.22 10.07
N VAL A 126 -6.45 16.68 10.43
CA VAL A 126 -7.34 17.42 9.54
C VAL A 126 -7.21 18.91 9.82
N GLY A 127 -6.53 19.63 8.94
CA GLY A 127 -6.17 21.02 9.16
C GLY A 127 -5.05 21.16 10.21
N ALA A 128 -5.26 21.95 11.26
CA ALA A 128 -4.25 22.25 12.27
C ALA A 128 -4.16 21.22 13.41
N ALA A 129 -5.11 20.29 13.54
CA ALA A 129 -5.21 19.39 14.69
C ALA A 129 -5.79 18.04 14.35
N ILE A 130 -5.49 17.03 15.17
CA ILE A 130 -6.20 15.75 15.21
C ILE A 130 -7.51 15.98 15.97
N LYS A 131 -8.64 15.63 15.36
CA LYS A 131 -9.95 15.82 15.97
C LYS A 131 -10.24 14.75 17.04
N ALA A 132 -11.01 15.12 18.06
CA ALA A 132 -11.39 14.19 19.14
C ALA A 132 -12.11 12.93 18.63
N GLU A 133 -12.85 13.02 17.53
CA GLU A 133 -13.51 11.87 16.89
C GLU A 133 -12.50 10.85 16.38
N GLN A 134 -11.44 11.30 15.70
CA GLN A 134 -10.35 10.42 15.22
C GLN A 134 -9.69 9.67 16.38
N VAL A 135 -9.48 10.36 17.52
CA VAL A 135 -8.91 9.72 18.71
C VAL A 135 -9.85 8.67 19.29
N ARG A 136 -11.18 8.95 19.34
CA ARG A 136 -12.16 7.96 19.81
C ARG A 136 -12.20 6.71 18.92
N ASP A 137 -12.08 6.88 17.61
CA ASP A 137 -12.03 5.77 16.67
C ASP A 137 -10.81 4.88 16.91
N VAL A 138 -9.64 5.49 17.17
CA VAL A 138 -8.41 4.75 17.53
C VAL A 138 -8.62 3.97 18.82
N VAL A 139 -9.17 4.61 19.87
CA VAL A 139 -9.43 3.95 21.16
C VAL A 139 -10.41 2.79 20.97
N THR A 140 -11.46 2.98 20.17
CA THR A 140 -12.43 1.91 19.89
C THR A 140 -11.76 0.72 19.21
N ARG A 141 -10.92 0.96 18.19
CA ARG A 141 -10.18 -0.11 17.49
C ARG A 141 -9.18 -0.80 18.41
N ALA A 142 -8.46 -0.05 19.24
CA ALA A 142 -7.49 -0.60 20.19
C ALA A 142 -8.12 -1.52 21.25
N ASN A 143 -9.40 -1.34 21.53
CA ASN A 143 -10.17 -2.21 22.45
C ASN A 143 -10.83 -3.41 21.78
N MET A 144 -10.76 -3.52 20.45
CA MET A 144 -11.18 -4.71 19.72
C MET A 144 -10.09 -5.76 19.81
N ALA A 145 -10.49 -7.05 19.83
CA ALA A 145 -9.52 -8.13 19.74
C ALA A 145 -8.75 -8.01 18.42
N PRO A 146 -7.42 -8.26 18.42
CA PRO A 146 -6.67 -8.30 17.17
C PRO A 146 -7.25 -9.37 16.25
N PRO A 147 -7.19 -9.18 14.93
CA PRO A 147 -7.69 -10.13 13.94
C PRO A 147 -6.94 -11.44 13.96
#